data_e114b06dcdee8a539b8fab95df2196a2
#
_entry.id   e114b06dcdee8a539b8fab95df2196a2
#
_cell.length_a   1.000
_cell.length_b   1.000
_cell.length_c   1.000
_cell.angle_alpha   90.00
_cell.angle_beta   90.00
_cell.angle_gamma   90.00
#
_symmetry.space_group_name_H-M   'P 1'
#
loop_
_entity.id
_entity.type
_entity.pdbx_description
1 polymer ?
#
loop_
_entity_poly.entity_id
_entity_poly.type
_entity_poly.pdbx_seq_one_letter_code
_entity_poly.pdbx_strand_id
1 'polypeptide(L)'
;GTIGKRVASAVSAQDDMEVVGVTKTRPSFESEVARYRGFDLYTPQKSIELFEKANVPVGGTVEDLCGKVDIMVDCTPGNVGPEYKAVYAKAGIKAIFQGGEDHSLTGISFNSTANYKESWGAQFSRVVSCNTTGLLRTLYPIDRQFGIEKAYVTLVRRAADPGDSKSGPINGLEPTVKLPTHHGPDVQSIMPWVNINTMAIKASTTIMHMHTVTLELKNPASTEAAVEAIRNSSRVRMVDSASGIKSTAEIMELSRDLARDRSDMYEIVVWEDGVKAAGNTLYYYQAVHQESDVVPENVDCIRSMCKVCDAADSVKMTNQALGIPYRC
;
A
#
# COMPACT_ATOMS: atom_id res chain seq x y z
N GLY A 1 13.51 3.32 3.49
CA GLY A 1 13.32 2.37 2.38
C GLY A 1 12.30 2.86 1.37
N THR A 2 11.96 2.04 0.39
CA THR A 2 11.13 2.42 -0.77
C THR A 2 9.76 2.97 -0.38
N ILE A 3 9.07 2.35 0.57
CA ILE A 3 7.76 2.80 1.07
C ILE A 3 7.92 3.92 2.09
N GLY A 4 8.80 3.77 3.09
CA GLY A 4 8.93 4.74 4.18
C GLY A 4 9.23 6.16 3.73
N LYS A 5 10.07 6.36 2.69
CA LYS A 5 10.33 7.69 2.13
C LYS A 5 9.10 8.33 1.47
N ARG A 6 8.21 7.50 0.91
CA ARG A 6 6.94 7.95 0.32
C ARG A 6 5.92 8.31 1.40
N VAL A 7 5.84 7.48 2.44
CA VAL A 7 4.98 7.77 3.61
C VAL A 7 5.42 9.07 4.28
N ALA A 8 6.73 9.27 4.51
CA ALA A 8 7.23 10.52 5.07
C ALA A 8 6.86 11.74 4.22
N SER A 9 7.02 11.65 2.87
CA SER A 9 6.60 12.74 1.98
C SER A 9 5.09 12.96 2.01
N ALA A 10 4.28 11.89 2.07
CA ALA A 10 2.82 11.99 2.10
C ALA A 10 2.29 12.57 3.42
N VAL A 11 2.90 12.20 4.56
CA VAL A 11 2.58 12.76 5.87
C VAL A 11 2.98 14.25 5.92
N SER A 12 4.16 14.60 5.40
CA SER A 12 4.63 15.98 5.32
C SER A 12 3.75 16.89 4.45
N ALA A 13 2.94 16.31 3.56
CA ALA A 13 1.99 17.05 2.73
C ALA A 13 0.64 17.30 3.42
N GLN A 14 0.40 16.74 4.62
CA GLN A 14 -0.85 16.91 5.34
C GLN A 14 -0.78 18.13 6.27
N ASP A 15 -1.84 18.94 6.30
CA ASP A 15 -1.93 20.14 7.16
C ASP A 15 -2.09 19.80 8.65
N ASP A 16 -2.54 18.59 8.97
CA ASP A 16 -2.84 18.11 10.32
C ASP A 16 -1.78 17.15 10.89
N MET A 17 -0.64 17.01 10.23
CA MET A 17 0.44 16.09 10.62
C MET A 17 1.81 16.74 10.49
N GLU A 18 2.75 16.27 11.31
CA GLU A 18 4.16 16.66 11.25
C GLU A 18 5.06 15.43 11.21
N VAL A 19 6.07 15.44 10.34
CA VAL A 19 7.13 14.43 10.33
C VAL A 19 8.25 14.89 11.26
N VAL A 20 8.25 14.40 12.50
CA VAL A 20 9.27 14.74 13.52
C VAL A 20 10.63 14.11 13.17
N GLY A 21 10.64 12.96 12.49
CA GLY A 21 11.89 12.33 12.07
C GLY A 21 11.67 11.05 11.26
N VAL A 22 12.75 10.62 10.61
CA VAL A 22 12.80 9.37 9.85
C VAL A 22 13.95 8.50 10.33
N THR A 23 13.81 7.17 10.21
CA THR A 23 14.83 6.23 10.70
C THR A 23 15.55 5.50 9.57
N LYS A 24 16.85 5.29 9.75
CA LYS A 24 17.71 4.46 8.88
C LYS A 24 18.66 3.62 9.73
N THR A 25 18.87 2.38 9.32
CA THR A 25 19.80 1.47 10.03
C THR A 25 21.25 1.55 9.50
N ARG A 26 21.46 2.14 8.33
CA ARG A 26 22.78 2.32 7.71
C ARG A 26 22.82 3.62 6.93
N PRO A 27 23.93 4.34 6.91
CA PRO A 27 24.12 5.49 6.04
C PRO A 27 24.10 5.05 4.57
N SER A 28 23.44 5.84 3.73
CA SER A 28 23.33 5.61 2.29
C SER A 28 22.91 6.90 1.60
N PHE A 29 22.89 6.93 0.26
CA PHE A 29 22.36 8.06 -0.50
C PHE A 29 20.93 8.44 -0.08
N GLU A 30 20.11 7.47 0.37
CA GLU A 30 18.76 7.77 0.88
C GLU A 30 18.78 8.55 2.20
N SER A 31 19.84 8.42 3.02
CA SER A 31 20.01 9.25 4.23
C SER A 31 20.27 10.70 3.86
N GLU A 32 21.10 10.94 2.83
CA GLU A 32 21.38 12.28 2.33
C GLU A 32 20.12 12.92 1.71
N VAL A 33 19.36 12.14 0.91
CA VAL A 33 18.09 12.59 0.31
C VAL A 33 17.06 12.92 1.40
N ALA A 34 16.96 12.15 2.48
CA ALA A 34 16.06 12.44 3.59
C ALA A 34 16.41 13.79 4.23
N ARG A 35 17.68 14.05 4.49
CA ARG A 35 18.17 15.34 5.02
C ARG A 35 17.98 16.49 4.05
N TYR A 36 18.26 16.28 2.76
CA TYR A 36 18.01 17.28 1.72
C TYR A 36 16.52 17.70 1.66
N ARG A 37 15.60 16.77 1.96
CA ARG A 37 14.16 17.04 2.08
C ARG A 37 13.75 17.64 3.42
N GLY A 38 14.69 17.94 4.31
CA GLY A 38 14.44 18.58 5.59
C GLY A 38 14.02 17.63 6.71
N PHE A 39 14.14 16.32 6.55
CA PHE A 39 13.80 15.36 7.59
C PHE A 39 14.96 15.13 8.56
N ASP A 40 14.71 15.19 9.85
CA ASP A 40 15.65 14.77 10.88
C ASP A 40 15.82 13.25 10.85
N LEU A 41 17.09 12.82 10.93
CA LEU A 41 17.48 11.41 10.79
C LEU A 41 17.77 10.81 12.16
N TYR A 42 17.17 9.64 12.43
CA TYR A 42 17.41 8.84 13.63
C TYR A 42 17.89 7.44 13.25
N THR A 43 18.55 6.75 14.18
CA THR A 43 19.11 5.42 13.93
C THR A 43 19.02 4.52 15.16
N PRO A 44 18.99 3.17 15.03
CA PRO A 44 19.17 2.31 16.19
C PRO A 44 20.50 2.58 16.90
N GLN A 45 20.54 2.49 18.24
CA GLN A 45 21.73 2.72 19.06
C GLN A 45 22.99 2.01 18.50
N LYS A 46 22.85 0.75 18.08
CA LYS A 46 23.93 -0.07 17.50
C LYS A 46 24.50 0.47 16.17
N SER A 47 23.82 1.43 15.55
CA SER A 47 24.21 1.98 14.23
C SER A 47 24.80 3.38 14.32
N ILE A 48 24.82 4.04 15.48
CA ILE A 48 25.32 5.42 15.64
C ILE A 48 26.75 5.55 15.10
N GLU A 49 27.66 4.67 15.51
CA GLU A 49 29.05 4.71 15.04
C GLU A 49 29.21 4.60 13.51
N LEU A 50 28.28 3.88 12.83
CA LEU A 50 28.32 3.77 11.37
C LEU A 50 28.00 5.11 10.71
N PHE A 51 27.04 5.86 11.28
CA PHE A 51 26.68 7.19 10.79
C PHE A 51 27.76 8.22 11.09
N GLU A 52 28.39 8.17 12.26
CA GLU A 52 29.53 9.02 12.62
C GLU A 52 30.71 8.80 11.67
N LYS A 53 31.09 7.54 11.41
CA LYS A 53 32.15 7.18 10.47
C LYS A 53 31.88 7.63 9.03
N ALA A 54 30.61 7.71 8.65
CA ALA A 54 30.18 8.19 7.34
C ALA A 54 29.96 9.71 7.28
N ASN A 55 30.21 10.45 8.38
CA ASN A 55 29.92 11.87 8.51
C ASN A 55 28.45 12.24 8.19
N VAL A 56 27.51 11.37 8.52
CA VAL A 56 26.07 11.60 8.35
C VAL A 56 25.49 11.90 9.74
N PRO A 57 25.15 13.17 10.04
CA PRO A 57 24.58 13.52 11.35
C PRO A 57 23.22 12.89 11.56
N VAL A 58 22.97 12.46 12.79
CA VAL A 58 21.69 11.92 13.27
C VAL A 58 21.25 12.68 14.51
N GLY A 59 19.93 12.87 14.67
CA GLY A 59 19.31 13.56 15.81
C GLY A 59 19.21 12.71 17.09
N GLY A 60 19.59 11.43 17.02
CA GLY A 60 19.55 10.50 18.14
C GLY A 60 19.16 9.08 17.74
N THR A 61 18.70 8.33 18.74
CA THR A 61 18.27 6.94 18.58
C THR A 61 16.81 6.82 18.18
N VAL A 62 16.35 5.60 17.83
CA VAL A 62 14.94 5.29 17.61
C VAL A 62 14.14 5.55 18.90
N GLU A 63 14.70 5.21 20.05
CA GLU A 63 14.12 5.43 21.37
C GLU A 63 13.95 6.93 21.67
N ASP A 64 14.93 7.76 21.31
CA ASP A 64 14.84 9.22 21.42
C ASP A 64 13.71 9.79 20.55
N LEU A 65 13.55 9.24 19.33
CA LEU A 65 12.45 9.63 18.45
C LEU A 65 11.09 9.21 19.04
N CYS A 66 11.00 8.00 19.61
CA CYS A 66 9.77 7.54 20.26
C CYS A 66 9.30 8.47 21.40
N GLY A 67 10.24 9.16 22.07
CA GLY A 67 9.90 10.16 23.09
C GLY A 67 9.35 11.49 22.55
N LYS A 68 9.30 11.67 21.22
CA LYS A 68 8.93 12.94 20.58
C LYS A 68 7.69 12.83 19.67
N VAL A 69 7.16 11.62 19.46
CA VAL A 69 6.11 11.36 18.49
C VAL A 69 4.89 10.71 19.13
N ASP A 70 3.72 10.92 18.55
CA ASP A 70 2.48 10.26 18.96
C ASP A 70 2.34 8.88 18.33
N ILE A 71 2.93 8.71 17.13
CA ILE A 71 2.80 7.49 16.33
C ILE A 71 4.03 7.25 15.45
N MET A 72 4.42 5.99 15.32
CA MET A 72 5.45 5.53 14.38
C MET A 72 4.83 4.77 13.21
N VAL A 73 5.34 5.00 12.00
CA VAL A 73 5.03 4.14 10.84
C VAL A 73 6.25 3.28 10.55
N ASP A 74 6.14 2.01 10.90
CA ASP A 74 7.20 1.02 10.70
C ASP A 74 7.13 0.44 9.29
N CYS A 75 8.12 0.80 8.46
CA CYS A 75 8.29 0.31 7.09
C CYS A 75 9.55 -0.58 6.98
N THR A 76 9.91 -1.26 8.05
CA THR A 76 11.01 -2.23 8.05
C THR A 76 10.65 -3.48 7.22
N PRO A 77 11.63 -4.26 6.77
CA PRO A 77 11.36 -5.54 6.11
C PRO A 77 10.57 -6.49 7.01
N GLY A 78 9.76 -7.35 6.41
CA GLY A 78 8.97 -8.34 7.15
C GLY A 78 9.80 -9.17 8.14
N ASN A 79 9.19 -9.56 9.24
CA ASN A 79 9.75 -10.24 10.40
C ASN A 79 10.67 -9.37 11.29
N VAL A 80 10.83 -8.09 11.04
CA VAL A 80 11.54 -7.13 11.91
C VAL A 80 10.58 -6.42 12.86
N GLY A 81 9.33 -6.25 12.45
CA GLY A 81 8.28 -5.59 13.22
C GLY A 81 8.13 -6.05 14.67
N PRO A 82 8.23 -7.35 15.01
CA PRO A 82 8.13 -7.81 16.39
C PRO A 82 9.15 -7.18 17.35
N GLU A 83 10.40 -6.96 16.91
CA GLU A 83 11.43 -6.28 17.72
C GLU A 83 11.02 -4.84 18.01
N TYR A 84 10.61 -4.10 16.97
CA TYR A 84 10.22 -2.69 17.11
C TYR A 84 8.89 -2.52 17.84
N LYS A 85 7.96 -3.47 17.71
CA LYS A 85 6.72 -3.44 18.50
C LYS A 85 7.01 -3.39 19.99
N ALA A 86 8.01 -4.15 20.48
CA ALA A 86 8.42 -4.10 21.88
C ALA A 86 8.98 -2.72 22.27
N VAL A 87 9.73 -2.07 21.39
CA VAL A 87 10.25 -0.70 21.61
C VAL A 87 9.11 0.30 21.72
N TYR A 88 8.17 0.27 20.75
CA TYR A 88 7.03 1.18 20.72
C TYR A 88 6.07 0.96 21.90
N ALA A 89 5.84 -0.30 22.30
CA ALA A 89 5.05 -0.64 23.46
C ALA A 89 5.67 -0.10 24.76
N LYS A 90 6.99 -0.24 24.92
CA LYS A 90 7.74 0.30 26.07
C LYS A 90 7.67 1.82 26.14
N ALA A 91 7.71 2.49 24.98
CA ALA A 91 7.57 3.93 24.88
C ALA A 91 6.13 4.42 25.07
N GLY A 92 5.13 3.54 25.05
CA GLY A 92 3.71 3.88 25.18
C GLY A 92 3.10 4.56 23.97
N ILE A 93 3.78 4.55 22.82
CA ILE A 93 3.33 5.20 21.60
C ILE A 93 2.53 4.26 20.69
N LYS A 94 1.80 4.83 19.74
CA LYS A 94 1.11 4.09 18.69
C LYS A 94 2.09 3.65 17.60
N ALA A 95 1.77 2.55 16.89
CA ALA A 95 2.55 2.19 15.70
C ALA A 95 1.71 1.51 14.63
N ILE A 96 2.01 1.87 13.37
CA ILE A 96 1.53 1.21 12.17
C ILE A 96 2.65 0.34 11.61
N PHE A 97 2.34 -0.92 11.28
CA PHE A 97 3.27 -1.82 10.61
C PHE A 97 2.85 -1.93 9.14
N GLN A 98 3.72 -1.45 8.25
CA GLN A 98 3.42 -1.41 6.83
C GLN A 98 3.90 -2.68 6.11
N GLY A 99 2.98 -3.43 5.53
CA GLY A 99 3.25 -4.37 4.47
C GLY A 99 3.53 -5.80 4.91
N GLY A 100 4.77 -6.17 5.10
CA GLY A 100 5.21 -7.56 5.15
C GLY A 100 4.96 -8.35 6.45
N GLU A 101 4.35 -7.76 7.45
CA GLU A 101 4.09 -8.43 8.74
C GLU A 101 2.79 -9.24 8.71
N ASP A 102 2.71 -10.25 9.55
CA ASP A 102 1.52 -11.09 9.72
C ASP A 102 0.41 -10.35 10.49
N HIS A 103 -0.87 -10.68 10.20
CA HIS A 103 -2.02 -10.12 10.91
C HIS A 103 -1.92 -10.30 12.44
N SER A 104 -1.39 -11.43 12.89
CA SER A 104 -1.25 -11.74 14.31
C SER A 104 -0.35 -10.78 15.06
N LEU A 105 0.55 -10.05 14.38
CA LEU A 105 1.41 -9.06 15.04
C LEU A 105 0.59 -7.98 15.76
N THR A 106 -0.50 -7.53 15.16
CA THR A 106 -1.32 -6.44 15.70
C THR A 106 -2.75 -6.85 16.03
N GLY A 107 -3.26 -7.91 15.42
CA GLY A 107 -4.66 -8.33 15.50
C GLY A 107 -5.62 -7.43 14.72
N ILE A 108 -5.12 -6.35 14.10
CA ILE A 108 -5.88 -5.40 13.29
C ILE A 108 -5.15 -5.19 11.98
N SER A 109 -5.83 -5.47 10.85
CA SER A 109 -5.39 -5.11 9.51
C SER A 109 -6.25 -3.98 8.99
N PHE A 110 -5.65 -2.97 8.37
CA PHE A 110 -6.32 -1.72 7.99
C PHE A 110 -6.42 -1.57 6.48
N ASN A 111 -7.60 -1.13 6.05
CA ASN A 111 -7.86 -0.52 4.75
C ASN A 111 -8.87 0.62 4.92
N SER A 112 -8.59 1.79 4.36
CA SER A 112 -9.39 3.00 4.57
C SER A 112 -10.83 2.87 4.09
N THR A 113 -11.08 2.10 3.02
CA THR A 113 -12.41 1.93 2.43
C THR A 113 -13.23 0.84 3.13
N ALA A 114 -12.58 -0.26 3.53
CA ALA A 114 -13.30 -1.44 3.99
C ALA A 114 -13.54 -1.47 5.51
N ASN A 115 -12.56 -1.03 6.32
CA ASN A 115 -12.63 -1.21 7.77
C ASN A 115 -11.98 -0.09 8.60
N TYR A 116 -12.02 1.14 8.15
CA TYR A 116 -11.39 2.31 8.80
C TYR A 116 -11.58 2.36 10.33
N LYS A 117 -12.79 2.03 10.81
CA LYS A 117 -13.14 2.12 12.24
C LYS A 117 -12.48 1.08 13.12
N GLU A 118 -12.00 -0.03 12.57
CA GLU A 118 -11.35 -1.08 13.38
C GLU A 118 -10.03 -0.61 14.01
N SER A 119 -9.33 0.33 13.36
CA SER A 119 -8.11 0.94 13.91
C SER A 119 -8.38 2.17 14.79
N TRP A 120 -9.65 2.56 15.02
CA TRP A 120 -9.98 3.78 15.75
C TRP A 120 -9.46 3.76 17.19
N GLY A 121 -8.42 4.57 17.44
CA GLY A 121 -7.78 4.65 18.76
C GLY A 121 -6.91 3.47 19.11
N ALA A 122 -6.69 2.50 18.22
CA ALA A 122 -5.83 1.36 18.46
C ALA A 122 -4.38 1.79 18.78
N GLN A 123 -3.68 1.01 19.58
CA GLN A 123 -2.25 1.23 19.84
C GLN A 123 -1.40 0.72 18.68
N PHE A 124 -1.77 -0.44 18.11
CA PHE A 124 -1.07 -1.07 16.99
C PHE A 124 -2.05 -1.45 15.90
N SER A 125 -1.68 -1.18 14.66
CA SER A 125 -2.41 -1.60 13.47
C SER A 125 -1.42 -1.98 12.37
N ARG A 126 -1.85 -2.80 11.43
CA ARG A 126 -1.10 -3.16 10.24
C ARG A 126 -1.82 -2.61 9.01
N VAL A 127 -1.13 -1.84 8.19
CA VAL A 127 -1.60 -1.55 6.83
C VAL A 127 -1.22 -2.75 5.95
N VAL A 128 -2.20 -3.32 5.27
CA VAL A 128 -2.01 -4.54 4.46
C VAL A 128 -1.08 -4.30 3.26
N SER A 129 -0.65 -5.40 2.62
CA SER A 129 0.27 -5.32 1.48
C SER A 129 -0.34 -4.62 0.27
N CYS A 130 0.52 -4.17 -0.65
CA CYS A 130 0.10 -3.53 -1.91
C CYS A 130 -0.90 -4.36 -2.72
N ASN A 131 -0.64 -5.66 -2.87
CA ASN A 131 -1.57 -6.54 -3.60
C ASN A 131 -2.91 -6.64 -2.89
N THR A 132 -2.91 -6.73 -1.57
CA THR A 132 -4.13 -6.80 -0.76
C THR A 132 -4.89 -5.48 -0.80
N THR A 133 -4.22 -4.34 -0.65
CA THR A 133 -4.79 -3.01 -0.84
C THR A 133 -5.45 -2.89 -2.21
N GLY A 134 -4.76 -3.32 -3.26
CA GLY A 134 -5.28 -3.31 -4.63
C GLY A 134 -6.54 -4.15 -4.80
N LEU A 135 -6.57 -5.33 -4.22
CA LEU A 135 -7.74 -6.21 -4.27
C LEU A 135 -8.91 -5.62 -3.47
N LEU A 136 -8.68 -5.12 -2.27
CA LEU A 136 -9.75 -4.57 -1.43
C LEU A 136 -10.46 -3.38 -2.08
N ARG A 137 -9.73 -2.50 -2.77
CA ARG A 137 -10.30 -1.32 -3.44
C ARG A 137 -11.26 -1.67 -4.58
N THR A 138 -11.14 -2.84 -5.17
CA THR A 138 -12.04 -3.30 -6.24
C THR A 138 -13.03 -4.35 -5.76
N LEU A 139 -12.63 -5.30 -4.91
CA LEU A 139 -13.52 -6.35 -4.41
C LEU A 139 -14.58 -5.79 -3.45
N TYR A 140 -14.22 -4.87 -2.56
CA TYR A 140 -15.17 -4.36 -1.56
C TYR A 140 -16.39 -3.68 -2.18
N PRO A 141 -16.28 -2.72 -3.14
CA PRO A 141 -17.45 -2.12 -3.77
C PRO A 141 -18.27 -3.12 -4.58
N ILE A 142 -17.64 -4.08 -5.27
CA ILE A 142 -18.33 -5.14 -6.01
C ILE A 142 -19.11 -6.04 -5.05
N ASP A 143 -18.50 -6.45 -3.94
CA ASP A 143 -19.16 -7.29 -2.93
C ASP A 143 -20.36 -6.57 -2.30
N ARG A 144 -20.20 -5.29 -1.99
CA ARG A 144 -21.30 -4.48 -1.42
C ARG A 144 -22.50 -4.34 -2.34
N GLN A 145 -22.29 -4.34 -3.64
CA GLN A 145 -23.37 -4.12 -4.62
C GLN A 145 -23.96 -5.43 -5.14
N PHE A 146 -23.14 -6.44 -5.41
CA PHE A 146 -23.57 -7.68 -6.08
C PHE A 146 -23.39 -8.93 -5.20
N GLY A 147 -22.57 -8.84 -4.13
CA GLY A 147 -22.11 -9.98 -3.37
C GLY A 147 -21.12 -10.83 -4.16
N ILE A 148 -20.03 -11.25 -3.53
CA ILE A 148 -19.06 -12.17 -4.12
C ILE A 148 -19.32 -13.56 -3.54
N GLU A 149 -19.63 -14.54 -4.40
CA GLU A 149 -19.71 -15.95 -4.04
C GLU A 149 -18.30 -16.53 -3.98
N LYS A 150 -17.50 -16.25 -5.03
CA LYS A 150 -16.13 -16.73 -5.12
C LYS A 150 -15.26 -15.81 -5.96
N ALA A 151 -14.00 -15.64 -5.54
CA ALA A 151 -13.00 -14.87 -6.25
C ALA A 151 -11.80 -15.74 -6.64
N TYR A 152 -11.35 -15.62 -7.88
CA TYR A 152 -10.13 -16.23 -8.40
C TYR A 152 -9.21 -15.10 -8.90
N VAL A 153 -8.02 -15.04 -8.35
CA VAL A 153 -7.07 -13.97 -8.69
C VAL A 153 -5.72 -14.56 -9.05
N THR A 154 -5.22 -14.17 -10.21
CA THR A 154 -3.81 -14.40 -10.55
C THR A 154 -3.04 -13.10 -10.49
N LEU A 155 -1.99 -13.08 -9.67
CA LEU A 155 -1.12 -11.94 -9.48
C LEU A 155 0.15 -12.12 -10.30
N VAL A 156 0.30 -11.35 -11.37
CA VAL A 156 1.58 -11.22 -12.09
C VAL A 156 2.38 -10.14 -11.36
N ARG A 157 3.38 -10.59 -10.60
CA ARG A 157 4.17 -9.72 -9.71
C ARG A 157 5.47 -9.34 -10.38
N ARG A 158 5.89 -8.10 -10.21
CA ARG A 158 7.28 -7.73 -10.53
C ARG A 158 8.26 -8.61 -9.71
N ALA A 159 9.42 -8.89 -10.30
CA ALA A 159 10.41 -9.77 -9.71
C ALA A 159 11.22 -9.11 -8.60
N ALA A 160 11.52 -7.82 -8.76
CA ALA A 160 12.40 -7.07 -7.88
C ALA A 160 11.98 -5.61 -7.76
N ASP A 161 12.44 -4.93 -6.70
CA ASP A 161 12.34 -3.48 -6.56
C ASP A 161 13.17 -2.77 -7.63
N PRO A 162 12.79 -1.56 -8.08
CA PRO A 162 13.52 -0.84 -9.12
C PRO A 162 15.01 -0.63 -8.83
N GLY A 163 15.38 -0.57 -7.56
CA GLY A 163 16.77 -0.45 -7.12
C GLY A 163 17.48 -1.77 -6.82
N ASP A 164 16.80 -2.92 -6.99
CA ASP A 164 17.36 -4.24 -6.69
C ASP A 164 17.95 -4.88 -7.93
N SER A 165 19.25 -5.00 -7.99
CA SER A 165 19.98 -5.62 -9.10
C SER A 165 20.34 -7.10 -8.86
N LYS A 166 19.94 -7.68 -7.71
CA LYS A 166 20.44 -8.99 -7.26
C LYS A 166 19.36 -10.08 -7.19
N SER A 167 18.09 -9.73 -7.25
CA SER A 167 17.01 -10.69 -7.07
C SER A 167 16.00 -10.68 -8.21
N GLY A 168 15.27 -11.78 -8.31
CA GLY A 168 14.25 -12.03 -9.31
C GLY A 168 14.77 -12.71 -10.59
N PRO A 169 13.86 -13.28 -11.38
CA PRO A 169 14.22 -13.89 -12.66
C PRO A 169 14.64 -12.81 -13.66
N ILE A 170 15.75 -13.05 -14.37
CA ILE A 170 16.28 -12.11 -15.39
C ILE A 170 15.50 -12.24 -16.69
N ASN A 171 15.15 -13.46 -17.09
CA ASN A 171 14.48 -13.74 -18.36
C ASN A 171 13.60 -14.99 -18.24
N GLY A 172 12.66 -14.95 -17.30
CA GLY A 172 11.79 -16.09 -17.03
C GLY A 172 10.59 -15.70 -16.19
N LEU A 173 9.69 -16.65 -15.97
CA LEU A 173 8.54 -16.56 -15.09
C LEU A 173 8.71 -17.56 -13.94
N GLU A 174 8.52 -17.11 -12.70
CA GLU A 174 8.66 -17.94 -11.49
C GLU A 174 7.29 -18.10 -10.81
N PRO A 175 6.67 -19.30 -10.83
CA PRO A 175 5.42 -19.51 -10.11
C PRO A 175 5.66 -19.60 -8.60
N THR A 176 4.73 -19.07 -7.81
CA THR A 176 4.66 -19.33 -6.38
C THR A 176 3.96 -20.66 -6.15
N VAL A 177 4.72 -21.72 -5.93
CA VAL A 177 4.20 -23.12 -5.90
C VAL A 177 3.44 -23.46 -4.61
N LYS A 178 3.57 -22.67 -3.55
CA LYS A 178 2.78 -22.84 -2.33
C LYS A 178 1.40 -22.20 -2.52
N LEU A 179 0.38 -23.05 -2.62
CA LEU A 179 -1.00 -22.61 -2.88
C LEU A 179 -1.94 -22.96 -1.70
N PRO A 180 -2.99 -22.13 -1.47
CA PRO A 180 -3.15 -20.79 -2.04
C PRO A 180 -2.03 -19.87 -1.58
N THR A 181 -1.76 -18.79 -2.33
CA THR A 181 -0.77 -17.81 -1.90
C THR A 181 -1.29 -17.01 -0.69
N HIS A 182 -0.40 -16.38 0.08
CA HIS A 182 -0.76 -15.62 1.28
C HIS A 182 -1.71 -14.43 1.02
N HIS A 183 -1.86 -13.99 -0.23
CA HIS A 183 -2.69 -12.83 -0.58
C HIS A 183 -4.19 -13.06 -0.32
N GLY A 184 -4.68 -14.29 -0.53
CA GLY A 184 -6.07 -14.64 -0.21
C GLY A 184 -6.36 -14.49 1.29
N PRO A 185 -5.66 -15.21 2.17
CA PRO A 185 -5.75 -15.02 3.62
C PRO A 185 -5.56 -13.57 4.09
N ASP A 186 -4.70 -12.80 3.40
CA ASP A 186 -4.48 -11.39 3.73
C ASP A 186 -5.72 -10.53 3.40
N VAL A 187 -6.41 -10.76 2.27
CA VAL A 187 -7.72 -10.16 1.98
C VAL A 187 -8.74 -10.55 3.04
N GLN A 188 -8.77 -11.84 3.45
CA GLN A 188 -9.70 -12.35 4.45
C GLN A 188 -9.45 -11.79 5.86
N SER A 189 -8.27 -11.22 6.15
CA SER A 189 -8.05 -10.48 7.39
C SER A 189 -8.91 -9.22 7.52
N ILE A 190 -9.49 -8.74 6.41
CA ILE A 190 -10.39 -7.56 6.34
C ILE A 190 -11.79 -7.95 5.85
N MET A 191 -11.88 -8.87 4.87
CA MET A 191 -13.13 -9.39 4.33
C MET A 191 -13.25 -10.89 4.60
N PRO A 192 -13.46 -11.34 5.86
CA PRO A 192 -13.40 -12.76 6.25
C PRO A 192 -14.48 -13.63 5.58
N TRP A 193 -15.54 -13.01 5.08
CA TRP A 193 -16.65 -13.70 4.41
C TRP A 193 -16.40 -14.02 2.93
N VAL A 194 -15.35 -13.44 2.31
CA VAL A 194 -15.05 -13.64 0.88
C VAL A 194 -14.29 -14.95 0.67
N ASN A 195 -14.86 -15.83 -0.15
CA ASN A 195 -14.15 -17.04 -0.60
C ASN A 195 -13.20 -16.68 -1.75
N ILE A 196 -11.93 -16.53 -1.45
CA ILE A 196 -10.91 -16.08 -2.41
C ILE A 196 -9.78 -17.09 -2.58
N ASN A 197 -9.43 -17.39 -3.83
CA ASN A 197 -8.30 -18.19 -4.22
C ASN A 197 -7.29 -17.35 -4.99
N THR A 198 -6.03 -17.42 -4.60
CA THR A 198 -4.98 -16.61 -5.22
C THR A 198 -3.81 -17.46 -5.69
N MET A 199 -3.32 -17.15 -6.88
CA MET A 199 -2.08 -17.66 -7.47
C MET A 199 -1.15 -16.48 -7.76
N ALA A 200 0.17 -16.70 -7.77
CA ALA A 200 1.11 -15.62 -8.07
C ALA A 200 2.27 -16.11 -8.93
N ILE A 201 2.68 -15.27 -9.87
CA ILE A 201 3.80 -15.48 -10.79
C ILE A 201 4.69 -14.25 -10.70
N LYS A 202 5.99 -14.42 -10.48
CA LYS A 202 6.97 -13.34 -10.65
C LYS A 202 7.36 -13.25 -12.12
N ALA A 203 7.32 -12.04 -12.65
CA ALA A 203 7.74 -11.72 -14.02
C ALA A 203 8.99 -10.83 -14.01
N SER A 204 9.78 -10.92 -15.08
CA SER A 204 11.01 -10.12 -15.24
C SER A 204 10.72 -8.65 -15.53
N THR A 205 10.10 -7.98 -14.57
CA THR A 205 9.81 -6.54 -14.62
C THR A 205 10.03 -5.90 -13.26
N THR A 206 10.30 -4.60 -13.25
CA THR A 206 10.35 -3.75 -12.05
C THR A 206 9.16 -2.79 -11.99
N ILE A 207 8.28 -2.83 -12.99
CA ILE A 207 7.18 -1.88 -13.18
C ILE A 207 5.87 -2.55 -12.82
N MET A 208 5.28 -2.15 -11.68
CA MET A 208 3.94 -2.51 -11.21
C MET A 208 3.67 -4.03 -11.12
N HIS A 209 2.62 -4.38 -10.43
CA HIS A 209 1.98 -5.70 -10.51
C HIS A 209 0.76 -5.60 -11.42
N MET A 210 0.34 -6.73 -12.00
CA MET A 210 -0.94 -6.85 -12.67
C MET A 210 -1.73 -8.00 -12.07
N HIS A 211 -3.00 -7.80 -11.82
CA HIS A 211 -3.91 -8.85 -11.39
C HIS A 211 -4.93 -9.16 -12.48
N THR A 212 -5.16 -10.43 -12.74
CA THR A 212 -6.35 -10.88 -13.43
C THR A 212 -7.36 -11.31 -12.38
N VAL A 213 -8.56 -10.77 -12.42
CA VAL A 213 -9.61 -11.05 -11.44
C VAL A 213 -10.81 -11.66 -12.14
N THR A 214 -11.27 -12.79 -11.62
CA THR A 214 -12.51 -13.46 -12.03
C THR A 214 -13.35 -13.66 -10.79
N LEU A 215 -14.59 -13.16 -10.81
CA LEU A 215 -15.53 -13.25 -9.70
C LEU A 215 -16.77 -14.03 -10.11
N GLU A 216 -17.23 -14.92 -9.25
CA GLU A 216 -18.58 -15.46 -9.25
C GLU A 216 -19.41 -14.59 -8.31
N LEU A 217 -20.43 -13.91 -8.84
CA LEU A 217 -21.28 -12.99 -8.12
C LEU A 217 -22.54 -13.71 -7.61
N LYS A 218 -23.03 -13.32 -6.44
CA LYS A 218 -24.31 -13.81 -5.90
C LYS A 218 -25.50 -13.29 -6.72
N ASN A 219 -25.41 -12.04 -7.14
CA ASN A 219 -26.40 -11.39 -7.99
C ASN A 219 -25.75 -11.00 -9.32
N PRO A 220 -26.38 -11.27 -10.47
CA PRO A 220 -25.81 -10.92 -11.77
C PRO A 220 -25.62 -9.41 -11.90
N ALA A 221 -24.55 -9.01 -12.57
CA ALA A 221 -24.26 -7.61 -12.89
C ALA A 221 -24.26 -7.41 -14.40
N SER A 222 -24.60 -6.21 -14.87
CA SER A 222 -24.20 -5.78 -16.20
C SER A 222 -22.75 -5.30 -16.19
N THR A 223 -22.09 -5.27 -17.35
CA THR A 223 -20.75 -4.72 -17.47
C THR A 223 -20.69 -3.27 -17.01
N GLU A 224 -21.70 -2.46 -17.41
CA GLU A 224 -21.81 -1.03 -17.07
C GLU A 224 -21.98 -0.83 -15.55
N ALA A 225 -22.81 -1.65 -14.92
CA ALA A 225 -23.00 -1.57 -13.46
C ALA A 225 -21.76 -1.98 -12.68
N ALA A 226 -21.01 -2.96 -13.16
CA ALA A 226 -19.74 -3.37 -12.57
C ALA A 226 -18.65 -2.27 -12.75
N VAL A 227 -18.57 -1.68 -13.93
CA VAL A 227 -17.67 -0.54 -14.22
C VAL A 227 -17.99 0.62 -13.27
N GLU A 228 -19.27 0.96 -13.10
CA GLU A 228 -19.67 2.07 -12.24
C GLU A 228 -19.37 1.78 -10.76
N ALA A 229 -19.56 0.54 -10.30
CA ALA A 229 -19.18 0.14 -8.94
C ALA A 229 -17.68 0.32 -8.67
N ILE A 230 -16.85 -0.07 -9.62
CA ILE A 230 -15.39 0.08 -9.54
C ILE A 230 -14.99 1.55 -9.61
N ARG A 231 -15.54 2.31 -10.56
CA ARG A 231 -15.28 3.74 -10.80
C ARG A 231 -15.58 4.61 -9.58
N ASN A 232 -16.64 4.28 -8.85
CA ASN A 232 -17.04 5.01 -7.65
C ASN A 232 -16.23 4.65 -6.41
N SER A 233 -15.32 3.67 -6.51
CA SER A 233 -14.38 3.37 -5.42
C SER A 233 -13.29 4.43 -5.32
N SER A 234 -13.01 4.87 -4.11
CA SER A 234 -11.91 5.81 -3.88
C SER A 234 -10.57 5.19 -4.28
N ARG A 235 -9.72 5.99 -4.92
CA ARG A 235 -8.36 5.59 -5.34
C ARG A 235 -8.36 4.41 -6.33
N VAL A 236 -9.36 4.37 -7.18
CA VAL A 236 -9.38 3.56 -8.39
C VAL A 236 -9.44 4.51 -9.59
N ARG A 237 -8.56 4.31 -10.53
CA ARG A 237 -8.49 5.05 -11.80
C ARG A 237 -8.90 4.11 -12.94
N MET A 238 -9.98 4.46 -13.62
CA MET A 238 -10.37 3.79 -14.86
C MET A 238 -9.53 4.35 -16.02
N VAL A 239 -9.03 3.47 -16.88
CA VAL A 239 -8.30 3.82 -18.11
C VAL A 239 -8.88 3.02 -19.26
N ASP A 240 -8.63 3.49 -20.48
CA ASP A 240 -9.07 2.86 -21.70
C ASP A 240 -7.86 2.60 -22.63
N SER A 241 -7.77 1.39 -23.18
CA SER A 241 -6.69 1.02 -24.09
C SER A 241 -6.68 1.82 -25.38
N ALA A 242 -7.85 2.30 -25.83
CA ALA A 242 -7.96 3.17 -27.01
C ALA A 242 -7.35 4.55 -26.76
N SER A 243 -7.29 5.02 -25.50
CA SER A 243 -6.59 6.26 -25.13
C SER A 243 -5.06 6.15 -25.17
N GLY A 244 -4.53 4.96 -25.44
CA GLY A 244 -3.09 4.68 -25.51
C GLY A 244 -2.50 4.01 -24.28
N ILE A 245 -3.26 3.83 -23.19
CA ILE A 245 -2.78 3.16 -21.97
C ILE A 245 -3.01 1.65 -22.11
N LYS A 246 -2.03 0.95 -22.65
CA LYS A 246 -2.11 -0.49 -23.00
C LYS A 246 -1.30 -1.39 -22.07
N SER A 247 -0.40 -0.81 -21.27
CA SER A 247 0.47 -1.56 -20.36
C SER A 247 0.77 -0.77 -19.08
N THR A 248 1.46 -1.41 -18.15
CA THR A 248 1.96 -0.76 -16.94
C THR A 248 3.02 0.32 -17.23
N ALA A 249 3.66 0.30 -18.38
CA ALA A 249 4.64 1.31 -18.77
C ALA A 249 3.97 2.66 -19.05
N GLU A 250 2.87 2.69 -19.80
CA GLU A 250 2.12 3.93 -20.07
C GLU A 250 1.46 4.47 -18.77
N ILE A 251 1.08 3.61 -17.82
CA ILE A 251 0.61 4.06 -16.49
C ILE A 251 1.73 4.81 -15.75
N MET A 252 2.98 4.35 -15.83
CA MET A 252 4.11 5.06 -15.23
C MET A 252 4.39 6.39 -15.93
N GLU A 253 4.26 6.45 -17.26
CA GLU A 253 4.35 7.73 -18.00
C GLU A 253 3.23 8.68 -17.60
N LEU A 254 1.99 8.20 -17.52
CA LEU A 254 0.87 9.01 -17.00
C LEU A 254 1.18 9.60 -15.62
N SER A 255 1.80 8.82 -14.73
CA SER A 255 2.17 9.33 -13.40
C SER A 255 3.23 10.43 -13.47
N ARG A 256 4.17 10.35 -14.41
CA ARG A 256 5.16 11.39 -14.67
C ARG A 256 4.51 12.66 -15.20
N ASP A 257 3.62 12.50 -16.18
CA ASP A 257 2.89 13.62 -16.81
C ASP A 257 1.97 14.34 -15.81
N LEU A 258 1.46 13.59 -14.81
CA LEU A 258 0.74 14.17 -13.67
C LEU A 258 1.67 14.84 -12.63
N ALA A 259 2.96 14.97 -12.94
CA ALA A 259 4.00 15.56 -12.08
C ALA A 259 4.06 14.94 -10.66
N ARG A 260 3.71 13.66 -10.53
CA ARG A 260 3.74 12.97 -9.25
C ARG A 260 5.17 12.63 -8.84
N ASP A 261 5.49 12.90 -7.59
CA ASP A 261 6.80 12.59 -7.02
C ASP A 261 7.10 11.09 -7.22
N ARG A 262 8.29 10.77 -7.71
CA ARG A 262 8.76 9.40 -8.01
C ARG A 262 7.87 8.60 -8.97
N SER A 263 7.07 9.27 -9.79
CA SER A 263 6.06 8.63 -10.66
C SER A 263 5.04 7.79 -9.88
N ASP A 264 4.65 8.21 -8.68
CA ASP A 264 3.77 7.45 -7.80
C ASP A 264 2.33 7.42 -8.31
N MET A 265 1.84 6.23 -8.68
CA MET A 265 0.44 5.96 -8.98
C MET A 265 -0.21 5.43 -7.70
N TYR A 266 -0.88 6.32 -6.95
CA TYR A 266 -1.54 5.97 -5.70
C TYR A 266 -2.82 5.16 -5.91
N GLU A 267 -3.45 5.34 -7.07
CA GLU A 267 -4.67 4.63 -7.46
C GLU A 267 -4.35 3.24 -7.99
N ILE A 268 -5.30 2.34 -7.81
CA ILE A 268 -5.37 1.09 -8.56
C ILE A 268 -5.89 1.44 -9.95
N VAL A 269 -5.21 0.98 -10.98
CA VAL A 269 -5.60 1.27 -12.37
C VAL A 269 -6.35 0.08 -12.95
N VAL A 270 -7.56 0.31 -13.44
CA VAL A 270 -8.42 -0.71 -14.04
C VAL A 270 -8.72 -0.33 -15.49
N TRP A 271 -8.49 -1.27 -16.41
CA TRP A 271 -8.86 -1.09 -17.81
C TRP A 271 -10.37 -1.28 -17.96
N GLU A 272 -11.07 -0.19 -18.31
CA GLU A 272 -12.53 -0.18 -18.45
C GLU A 272 -12.99 -1.10 -19.58
N ASP A 273 -12.32 -1.04 -20.72
CA ASP A 273 -12.54 -1.91 -21.88
C ASP A 273 -12.15 -3.38 -21.61
N GLY A 274 -11.44 -3.64 -20.52
CA GLY A 274 -11.13 -4.97 -20.00
C GLY A 274 -12.12 -5.51 -18.95
N VAL A 275 -13.14 -4.72 -18.54
CA VAL A 275 -14.19 -5.19 -17.63
C VAL A 275 -15.29 -5.88 -18.42
N LYS A 276 -15.66 -7.11 -18.03
CA LYS A 276 -16.71 -7.88 -18.70
C LYS A 276 -17.55 -8.68 -17.71
N ALA A 277 -18.85 -8.48 -17.74
CA ALA A 277 -19.81 -9.34 -17.07
C ALA A 277 -20.42 -10.35 -18.05
N ALA A 278 -20.56 -11.60 -17.63
CA ALA A 278 -21.20 -12.69 -18.38
C ALA A 278 -22.02 -13.55 -17.41
N GLY A 279 -23.31 -13.31 -17.35
CA GLY A 279 -24.18 -13.92 -16.32
C GLY A 279 -23.74 -13.50 -14.91
N ASN A 280 -23.42 -14.46 -14.06
CA ASN A 280 -22.90 -14.20 -12.70
C ASN A 280 -21.39 -14.08 -12.65
N THR A 281 -20.68 -14.13 -13.76
CA THR A 281 -19.22 -14.06 -13.78
C THR A 281 -18.76 -12.66 -14.22
N LEU A 282 -17.87 -12.05 -13.46
CA LEU A 282 -17.24 -10.77 -13.76
C LEU A 282 -15.74 -10.96 -13.95
N TYR A 283 -15.20 -10.39 -15.00
CA TYR A 283 -13.77 -10.40 -15.34
C TYR A 283 -13.23 -8.99 -15.41
N TYR A 284 -12.01 -8.75 -14.91
CA TYR A 284 -11.29 -7.50 -15.15
C TYR A 284 -9.78 -7.64 -14.91
N TYR A 285 -9.05 -6.65 -15.39
CA TYR A 285 -7.63 -6.47 -15.12
C TYR A 285 -7.40 -5.23 -14.28
N GLN A 286 -6.46 -5.33 -13.35
CA GLN A 286 -6.00 -4.17 -12.58
C GLN A 286 -4.50 -4.14 -12.43
N ALA A 287 -3.91 -2.94 -12.43
CA ALA A 287 -2.50 -2.71 -12.14
C ALA A 287 -2.31 -2.05 -10.78
N VAL A 288 -1.24 -2.43 -10.10
CA VAL A 288 -0.91 -2.01 -8.74
C VAL A 288 0.51 -1.48 -8.70
N HIS A 289 0.68 -0.20 -8.39
CA HIS A 289 1.99 0.40 -8.14
C HIS A 289 2.37 0.18 -6.67
N GLN A 290 3.05 -0.92 -6.41
CA GLN A 290 3.25 -1.46 -5.06
C GLN A 290 4.06 -0.57 -4.11
N GLU A 291 4.84 0.40 -4.62
CA GLU A 291 5.54 1.35 -3.77
C GLU A 291 4.65 2.46 -3.24
N SER A 292 3.52 2.71 -3.90
CA SER A 292 2.73 3.94 -3.65
C SER A 292 1.28 3.70 -3.27
N ASP A 293 0.63 2.63 -3.72
CA ASP A 293 -0.80 2.39 -3.45
C ASP A 293 -1.15 2.30 -1.95
N VAL A 294 -0.20 1.83 -1.13
CA VAL A 294 -0.35 1.74 0.34
C VAL A 294 -0.09 3.06 1.06
N VAL A 295 0.50 4.05 0.39
CA VAL A 295 0.91 5.31 1.03
C VAL A 295 -0.29 6.08 1.59
N PRO A 296 -1.37 6.33 0.83
CA PRO A 296 -2.55 6.99 1.37
C PRO A 296 -3.24 6.19 2.47
N GLU A 297 -3.14 4.85 2.46
CA GLU A 297 -3.67 4.00 3.54
C GLU A 297 -2.95 4.25 4.87
N ASN A 298 -1.61 4.45 4.84
CA ASN A 298 -0.85 4.81 6.04
C ASN A 298 -1.27 6.14 6.63
N VAL A 299 -1.50 7.16 5.80
CA VAL A 299 -1.97 8.49 6.22
C VAL A 299 -3.35 8.39 6.88
N ASP A 300 -4.27 7.66 6.26
CA ASP A 300 -5.60 7.46 6.82
C ASP A 300 -5.57 6.63 8.11
N CYS A 301 -4.68 5.64 8.19
CA CYS A 301 -4.50 4.84 9.40
C CYS A 301 -3.99 5.69 10.58
N ILE A 302 -3.09 6.65 10.33
CA ILE A 302 -2.66 7.63 11.36
C ILE A 302 -3.88 8.37 11.91
N ARG A 303 -4.74 8.93 11.04
CA ARG A 303 -5.94 9.66 11.47
C ARG A 303 -6.91 8.78 12.26
N SER A 304 -7.13 7.55 11.82
CA SER A 304 -7.98 6.60 12.54
C SER A 304 -7.42 6.29 13.93
N MET A 305 -6.14 5.90 14.02
CA MET A 305 -5.50 5.56 15.29
C MET A 305 -5.41 6.76 16.25
N CYS A 306 -5.21 7.95 15.73
CA CYS A 306 -5.16 9.19 16.51
C CYS A 306 -6.56 9.82 16.76
N LYS A 307 -7.64 9.21 16.24
CA LYS A 307 -9.04 9.68 16.40
C LYS A 307 -9.28 11.10 15.87
N VAL A 308 -8.67 11.44 14.74
CA VAL A 308 -8.71 12.81 14.18
C VAL A 308 -10.05 13.08 13.50
N CYS A 309 -10.48 12.22 12.57
CA CYS A 309 -11.71 12.40 11.80
C CYS A 309 -12.25 11.04 11.31
N ASP A 310 -13.45 11.04 10.73
CA ASP A 310 -14.05 9.83 10.13
C ASP A 310 -13.37 9.44 8.80
N ALA A 311 -13.80 8.29 8.25
CA ALA A 311 -13.23 7.73 7.04
C ALA A 311 -13.39 8.65 5.82
N ALA A 312 -14.56 9.27 5.66
CA ALA A 312 -14.86 10.10 4.49
C ALA A 312 -13.99 11.36 4.47
N ASP A 313 -13.90 12.03 5.60
CA ASP A 313 -13.07 13.22 5.76
C ASP A 313 -11.58 12.87 5.62
N SER A 314 -11.11 11.78 6.25
CA SER A 314 -9.72 11.33 6.14
C SER A 314 -9.32 11.07 4.69
N VAL A 315 -10.11 10.27 3.97
CA VAL A 315 -9.85 9.94 2.56
C VAL A 315 -9.86 11.20 1.70
N LYS A 316 -10.79 12.12 1.93
CA LYS A 316 -10.86 13.41 1.22
C LYS A 316 -9.62 14.26 1.44
N MET A 317 -9.20 14.46 2.70
CA MET A 317 -8.01 15.24 3.05
C MET A 317 -6.75 14.62 2.44
N THR A 318 -6.57 13.31 2.60
CA THR A 318 -5.43 12.59 2.03
C THR A 318 -5.38 12.72 0.51
N ASN A 319 -6.51 12.56 -0.17
CA ASN A 319 -6.58 12.65 -1.63
C ASN A 319 -6.26 14.07 -2.11
N GLN A 320 -6.77 15.11 -1.44
CA GLN A 320 -6.47 16.49 -1.78
C GLN A 320 -4.97 16.79 -1.67
N ALA A 321 -4.36 16.42 -0.54
CA ALA A 321 -2.94 16.67 -0.29
C ALA A 321 -2.00 15.91 -1.25
N LEU A 322 -2.42 14.73 -1.73
CA LEU A 322 -1.63 13.89 -2.64
C LEU A 322 -1.98 14.09 -4.13
N GLY A 323 -2.88 15.01 -4.46
CA GLY A 323 -3.31 15.22 -5.86
C GLY A 323 -4.01 14.01 -6.46
N ILE A 324 -4.72 13.22 -5.64
CA ILE A 324 -5.53 12.09 -6.08
C ILE A 324 -6.92 12.64 -6.41
N PRO A 325 -7.40 12.55 -7.66
CA PRO A 325 -8.71 13.08 -8.00
C PRO A 325 -9.82 12.27 -7.34
N TYR A 326 -10.93 12.94 -7.06
CA TYR A 326 -12.10 12.31 -6.45
C TYR A 326 -12.74 11.28 -7.40
N ARG A 327 -12.72 11.56 -8.71
CA ARG A 327 -13.11 10.66 -9.80
C ARG A 327 -12.12 10.79 -10.95
N CYS A 328 -11.75 9.70 -11.53
CA CYS A 328 -10.85 9.62 -12.69
C CYS A 328 -11.53 8.87 -13.81
#